data_0c39111071ab050168524f8707af09a4
#
_entry.id   0c39111071ab050168524f8707af09a4
#
_cell.length_a   1.000
_cell.length_b   1.000
_cell.length_c   1.000
_cell.angle_alpha   90.00
_cell.angle_beta   90.00
_cell.angle_gamma   90.00
#
_symmetry.space_group_name_H-M   'P 1'
#
loop_
_entity.id
_entity.type
_entity.pdbx_description
1 polymer ?
#
loop_
_entity_poly.entity_id
_entity_poly.type
_entity_poly.pdbx_seq_one_letter_code
_entity_poly.pdbx_strand_id
1 'polypeptide(L)'
;MKIKEETKGLGDIIYSEWLLPIIHYYATLRKNEFIFEVALPIIIAIISTRIYAVLNRVESALQGLANILPSAISILIGFTAMLITILLTSNGENVEKLKKIKTEKKIFDKNISLYQNLHIQLSHSLFAEIILLLIIFFQQFMYGIVKCDWINNCMLIIEIFLILNILLSILRGITNIYFSFYNQENR
;
A
#
# COMPACT_ATOMS: atom_id res chain seq x y z
N MET A 1 -24.14 5.94 -12.38
CA MET A 1 -24.23 7.34 -12.03
C MET A 1 -24.98 7.56 -10.70
N LYS A 2 -24.84 6.64 -9.71
CA LYS A 2 -25.45 6.73 -8.37
C LYS A 2 -24.42 6.81 -7.22
N ILE A 3 -23.12 6.96 -7.55
CA ILE A 3 -22.05 7.06 -6.54
C ILE A 3 -22.03 8.44 -5.85
N LYS A 4 -22.73 9.42 -6.43
CA LYS A 4 -22.68 10.83 -5.99
C LYS A 4 -23.58 11.18 -4.80
N GLU A 5 -24.48 10.28 -4.39
CA GLU A 5 -25.48 10.61 -3.34
C GLU A 5 -25.13 10.12 -1.94
N GLU A 6 -24.26 9.09 -1.78
CA GLU A 6 -23.95 8.54 -0.46
C GLU A 6 -22.72 9.17 0.23
N THR A 7 -21.94 9.99 -0.49
CA THR A 7 -20.74 10.66 0.06
C THR A 7 -20.99 12.13 0.46
N LYS A 8 -22.22 12.59 0.46
CA LYS A 8 -22.59 13.98 0.75
C LYS A 8 -22.26 14.48 2.17
N GLY A 9 -21.72 13.65 3.07
CA GLY A 9 -21.39 14.04 4.44
C GLY A 9 -19.92 14.37 4.71
N LEU A 10 -18.98 13.90 3.90
CA LEU A 10 -17.54 14.14 4.09
C LEU A 10 -16.87 14.86 2.89
N GLY A 11 -17.54 14.94 1.75
CA GLY A 11 -16.99 15.45 0.49
C GLY A 11 -16.94 16.96 0.35
N ASP A 12 -17.63 17.72 1.22
CA ASP A 12 -17.75 19.18 1.06
C ASP A 12 -16.59 19.98 1.69
N ILE A 13 -15.69 19.33 2.45
CA ILE A 13 -14.65 20.05 3.20
C ILE A 13 -13.24 19.81 2.65
N ILE A 14 -12.96 18.66 2.05
CA ILE A 14 -11.64 18.35 1.45
C ILE A 14 -11.88 17.39 0.29
N TYR A 15 -11.12 17.56 -0.79
CA TYR A 15 -11.05 16.64 -1.94
C TYR A 15 -10.59 15.25 -1.47
N SER A 16 -11.47 14.54 -0.73
CA SER A 16 -11.12 13.31 0.00
C SER A 16 -11.26 12.04 -0.86
N GLU A 17 -11.63 12.19 -2.14
CA GLU A 17 -11.79 11.07 -3.07
C GLU A 17 -10.50 10.27 -3.28
N TRP A 18 -9.35 10.90 -3.09
CA TRP A 18 -8.04 10.23 -3.17
C TRP A 18 -7.79 9.22 -2.04
N LEU A 19 -8.53 9.31 -0.93
CA LEU A 19 -8.46 8.34 0.17
C LEU A 19 -9.26 7.07 -0.10
N LEU A 20 -10.17 7.07 -1.07
CA LEU A 20 -11.03 5.93 -1.37
C LEU A 20 -10.27 4.63 -1.65
N PRO A 21 -9.16 4.60 -2.42
CA PRO A 21 -8.39 3.39 -2.62
C PRO A 21 -7.84 2.81 -1.30
N ILE A 22 -7.42 3.67 -0.37
CA ILE A 22 -6.93 3.25 0.94
C ILE A 22 -8.08 2.67 1.77
N ILE A 23 -9.21 3.37 1.84
CA ILE A 23 -10.39 2.92 2.59
C ILE A 23 -10.90 1.58 2.05
N HIS A 24 -11.04 1.47 0.73
CA HIS A 24 -11.50 0.23 0.07
C HIS A 24 -10.53 -0.93 0.29
N TYR A 25 -9.23 -0.66 0.28
CA TYR A 25 -8.21 -1.67 0.56
C TYR A 25 -8.40 -2.27 1.96
N TYR A 26 -8.46 -1.44 3.00
CA TYR A 26 -8.64 -1.92 4.37
C TYR A 26 -10.01 -2.57 4.59
N ALA A 27 -11.07 -2.08 3.93
CA ALA A 27 -12.40 -2.69 3.98
C ALA A 27 -12.45 -4.08 3.32
N THR A 28 -11.56 -4.37 2.36
CA THR A 28 -11.50 -5.67 1.67
C THR A 28 -10.52 -6.65 2.28
N LEU A 29 -9.77 -6.27 3.32
CA LEU A 29 -8.83 -7.18 3.99
C LEU A 29 -9.57 -8.27 4.78
N ARG A 30 -9.21 -9.52 4.56
CA ARG A 30 -9.59 -10.63 5.44
C ARG A 30 -8.74 -10.61 6.71
N LYS A 31 -9.20 -11.23 7.79
CA LYS A 31 -8.46 -11.29 9.06
C LYS A 31 -7.01 -11.77 8.90
N ASN A 32 -6.78 -12.83 8.13
CA ASN A 32 -5.43 -13.36 7.88
C ASN A 32 -4.57 -12.39 7.06
N GLU A 33 -5.17 -11.73 6.06
CA GLU A 33 -4.49 -10.72 5.24
C GLU A 33 -4.11 -9.51 6.10
N PHE A 34 -5.02 -9.06 7.00
CA PHE A 34 -4.75 -7.98 7.93
C PHE A 34 -3.59 -8.30 8.89
N ILE A 35 -3.57 -9.53 9.43
CA ILE A 35 -2.47 -9.96 10.30
C ILE A 35 -1.14 -9.92 9.53
N PHE A 36 -1.12 -10.42 8.30
CA PHE A 36 0.10 -10.53 7.51
C PHE A 36 0.60 -9.19 6.95
N GLU A 37 -0.31 -8.29 6.51
CA GLU A 37 0.05 -7.04 5.83
C GLU A 37 0.06 -5.82 6.75
N VAL A 38 -0.56 -5.91 7.92
CA VAL A 38 -0.62 -4.78 8.86
C VAL A 38 0.02 -5.14 10.19
N ALA A 39 -0.46 -6.18 10.88
CA ALA A 39 0.01 -6.50 12.22
C ALA A 39 1.49 -6.93 12.22
N LEU A 40 1.88 -7.82 11.32
CA LEU A 40 3.27 -8.29 11.20
C LEU A 40 4.25 -7.15 10.90
N PRO A 41 4.02 -6.28 9.89
CA PRO A 41 4.86 -5.10 9.65
C PRO A 41 4.98 -4.16 10.84
N ILE A 42 3.89 -3.90 11.57
CA ILE A 42 3.92 -3.06 12.78
C ILE A 42 4.83 -3.68 13.84
N ILE A 43 4.69 -4.98 14.11
CA ILE A 43 5.51 -5.68 15.11
C ILE A 43 6.99 -5.62 14.71
N ILE A 44 7.31 -5.90 13.45
CA ILE A 44 8.70 -5.83 12.95
C ILE A 44 9.24 -4.40 13.06
N ALA A 45 8.45 -3.40 12.68
CA ALA A 45 8.87 -2.00 12.76
C ALA A 45 9.18 -1.57 14.20
N ILE A 46 8.33 -1.95 15.17
CA ILE A 46 8.55 -1.65 16.58
C ILE A 46 9.79 -2.36 17.11
N ILE A 47 9.95 -3.65 16.84
CA ILE A 47 11.11 -4.43 17.31
C ILE A 47 12.39 -3.85 16.72
N SER A 48 12.43 -3.62 15.41
CA SER A 48 13.60 -3.05 14.73
C SER A 48 13.98 -1.69 15.30
N THR A 49 13.01 -0.79 15.45
CA THR A 49 13.27 0.53 16.04
C THR A 49 13.76 0.44 17.47
N ARG A 50 13.24 -0.47 18.29
CA ARG A 50 13.75 -0.69 19.66
C ARG A 50 15.20 -1.15 19.67
N ILE A 51 15.59 -2.05 18.76
CA ILE A 51 16.98 -2.49 18.62
C ILE A 51 17.89 -1.30 18.27
N TYR A 52 17.50 -0.50 17.27
CA TYR A 52 18.26 0.69 16.88
C TYR A 52 18.34 1.75 17.99
N ALA A 53 17.26 1.93 18.77
CA ALA A 53 17.21 2.85 19.90
C ALA A 53 18.18 2.42 21.03
N VAL A 54 18.20 1.13 21.37
CA VAL A 54 19.15 0.60 22.38
C VAL A 54 20.60 0.77 21.94
N LEU A 55 20.87 0.68 20.64
CA LEU A 55 22.21 0.86 20.06
C LEU A 55 22.57 2.34 19.84
N ASN A 56 21.68 3.29 20.14
CA ASN A 56 21.81 4.72 19.84
C ASN A 56 22.10 4.99 18.34
N ARG A 57 21.48 4.23 17.43
CA ARG A 57 21.71 4.30 15.98
C ARG A 57 20.48 4.65 15.17
N VAL A 58 19.41 5.15 15.79
CA VAL A 58 18.15 5.51 15.10
C VAL A 58 18.40 6.56 14.02
N GLU A 59 19.13 7.60 14.34
CA GLU A 59 19.45 8.69 13.41
C GLU A 59 20.27 8.19 12.21
N SER A 60 21.27 7.34 12.46
CA SER A 60 22.06 6.71 11.39
C SER A 60 21.23 5.79 10.51
N ALA A 61 20.25 5.07 11.08
CA ALA A 61 19.32 4.24 10.31
C ALA A 61 18.42 5.09 9.41
N LEU A 62 17.83 6.16 9.94
CA LEU A 62 17.03 7.12 9.18
C LEU A 62 17.80 7.74 8.02
N GLN A 63 19.04 8.17 8.26
CA GLN A 63 19.90 8.69 7.18
C GLN A 63 20.19 7.63 6.11
N GLY A 64 20.49 6.40 6.54
CA GLY A 64 20.74 5.29 5.61
C GLY A 64 19.50 5.03 4.73
N LEU A 65 18.31 5.00 5.32
CA LEU A 65 17.05 4.85 4.58
C LEU A 65 16.80 6.04 3.64
N ALA A 66 16.97 7.26 4.12
CA ALA A 66 16.77 8.48 3.34
C ALA A 66 17.71 8.59 2.10
N ASN A 67 18.87 7.97 2.13
CA ASN A 67 19.80 7.93 1.00
C ASN A 67 19.42 6.89 -0.07
N ILE A 68 18.80 5.78 0.32
CA ILE A 68 18.54 4.65 -0.56
C ILE A 68 17.08 4.62 -1.05
N LEU A 69 16.13 4.88 -0.15
CA LEU A 69 14.70 4.70 -0.41
C LEU A 69 14.14 5.58 -1.53
N PRO A 70 14.50 6.87 -1.68
CA PRO A 70 13.93 7.69 -2.75
C PRO A 70 14.09 7.08 -4.13
N SER A 71 15.28 6.56 -4.43
CA SER A 71 15.56 5.91 -5.72
C SER A 71 14.78 4.60 -5.86
N ALA A 72 14.78 3.75 -4.83
CA ALA A 72 14.09 2.47 -4.85
C ALA A 72 12.57 2.65 -4.99
N ILE A 73 11.98 3.59 -4.23
CA ILE A 73 10.55 3.87 -4.28
C ILE A 73 10.14 4.52 -5.60
N SER A 74 10.95 5.41 -6.16
CA SER A 74 10.67 5.99 -7.48
C SER A 74 10.58 4.93 -8.58
N ILE A 75 11.45 3.93 -8.55
CA ILE A 75 11.38 2.78 -9.45
C ILE A 75 10.10 1.98 -9.20
N LEU A 76 9.75 1.75 -7.95
CA LEU A 76 8.57 0.99 -7.55
C LEU A 76 7.28 1.70 -7.98
N ILE A 77 7.18 3.01 -7.79
CA ILE A 77 6.08 3.86 -8.30
C ILE A 77 5.90 3.68 -9.81
N GLY A 78 6.99 3.75 -10.57
CA GLY A 78 6.95 3.53 -12.02
C GLY A 78 6.43 2.15 -12.38
N PHE A 79 6.90 1.11 -11.69
CA PHE A 79 6.46 -0.27 -11.89
C PHE A 79 4.97 -0.46 -11.52
N THR A 80 4.53 0.05 -10.37
CA THR A 80 3.14 -0.06 -9.91
C THR A 80 2.19 0.70 -10.83
N ALA A 81 2.57 1.91 -11.27
CA ALA A 81 1.80 2.69 -12.23
C ALA A 81 1.69 1.96 -13.59
N MET A 82 2.77 1.33 -14.05
CA MET A 82 2.75 0.50 -15.26
C MET A 82 1.78 -0.68 -15.11
N LEU A 83 1.80 -1.40 -13.99
CA LEU A 83 0.86 -2.50 -13.74
C LEU A 83 -0.60 -2.04 -13.76
N ILE A 84 -0.91 -0.90 -13.14
CA ILE A 84 -2.25 -0.30 -13.16
C ILE A 84 -2.64 0.03 -14.61
N THR A 85 -1.75 0.66 -15.37
CA THR A 85 -2.00 1.01 -16.77
C THR A 85 -2.29 -0.23 -17.61
N ILE A 86 -1.47 -1.27 -17.49
CA ILE A 86 -1.70 -2.55 -18.17
C ILE A 86 -3.06 -3.12 -17.79
N LEU A 87 -3.39 -3.15 -16.51
CA LEU A 87 -4.67 -3.66 -16.03
C LEU A 87 -5.85 -2.90 -16.63
N LEU A 88 -5.77 -1.57 -16.75
CA LEU A 88 -6.84 -0.72 -17.26
C LEU A 88 -6.95 -0.75 -18.80
N THR A 89 -5.85 -0.83 -19.51
CA THR A 89 -5.82 -0.73 -20.99
C THR A 89 -5.93 -2.07 -21.70
N SER A 90 -5.64 -3.17 -21.00
CA SER A 90 -5.73 -4.50 -21.60
C SER A 90 -7.18 -4.92 -21.84
N ASN A 91 -7.51 -5.23 -23.09
CA ASN A 91 -8.79 -5.78 -23.52
C ASN A 91 -8.68 -7.26 -23.89
N GLY A 92 -7.65 -7.95 -23.39
CA GLY A 92 -7.41 -9.35 -23.68
C GLY A 92 -8.40 -10.29 -22.98
N GLU A 93 -8.56 -11.51 -23.52
CA GLU A 93 -9.41 -12.56 -22.97
C GLU A 93 -9.14 -12.84 -21.48
N ASN A 94 -7.89 -12.71 -21.05
CA ASN A 94 -7.49 -12.91 -19.65
C ASN A 94 -8.08 -11.84 -18.73
N VAL A 95 -8.12 -10.58 -19.15
CA VAL A 95 -8.73 -9.49 -18.35
C VAL A 95 -10.24 -9.68 -18.26
N GLU A 96 -10.90 -10.10 -19.33
CA GLU A 96 -12.32 -10.44 -19.30
C GLU A 96 -12.61 -11.61 -18.35
N LYS A 97 -11.73 -12.59 -18.26
CA LYS A 97 -11.82 -13.67 -17.26
C LYS A 97 -11.70 -13.11 -15.83
N LEU A 98 -10.72 -12.22 -15.57
CA LEU A 98 -10.57 -11.59 -14.25
C LEU A 98 -11.80 -10.77 -13.84
N LYS A 99 -12.47 -10.10 -14.77
CA LYS A 99 -13.72 -9.37 -14.53
C LYS A 99 -14.89 -10.28 -14.14
N LYS A 100 -14.92 -11.51 -14.69
CA LYS A 100 -15.98 -12.50 -14.42
C LYS A 100 -15.81 -13.23 -13.09
N ILE A 101 -14.57 -13.43 -12.64
CA ILE A 101 -14.26 -14.11 -11.38
C ILE A 101 -14.68 -13.20 -10.21
N LYS A 102 -15.74 -13.60 -9.48
CA LYS A 102 -16.16 -12.91 -8.27
C LYS A 102 -15.36 -13.40 -7.07
N THR A 103 -14.93 -12.47 -6.24
CA THR A 103 -14.28 -12.76 -4.96
C THR A 103 -15.34 -12.80 -3.85
N GLU A 104 -14.97 -13.37 -2.69
CA GLU A 104 -15.81 -13.28 -1.48
C GLU A 104 -15.75 -11.92 -0.79
N LYS A 105 -14.88 -11.02 -1.29
CA LYS A 105 -14.70 -9.67 -0.74
C LYS A 105 -15.85 -8.78 -1.18
N LYS A 106 -16.31 -7.91 -0.26
CA LYS A 106 -17.45 -7.04 -0.51
C LYS A 106 -17.05 -5.57 -0.33
N ILE A 107 -17.61 -4.73 -1.20
CA ILE A 107 -17.63 -3.27 -1.03
C ILE A 107 -19.10 -2.86 -1.23
N PHE A 108 -19.67 -2.08 -0.29
CA PHE A 108 -21.08 -1.69 -0.31
C PHE A 108 -22.02 -2.90 -0.53
N ASP A 109 -21.80 -3.99 0.24
CA ASP A 109 -22.57 -5.24 0.18
C ASP A 109 -22.57 -5.99 -1.17
N LYS A 110 -21.77 -5.53 -2.14
CA LYS A 110 -21.61 -6.20 -3.44
C LYS A 110 -20.27 -6.93 -3.50
N ASN A 111 -20.31 -8.18 -3.96
CA ASN A 111 -19.09 -8.95 -4.22
C ASN A 111 -18.31 -8.29 -5.35
N ILE A 112 -17.04 -7.99 -5.09
CA ILE A 112 -16.13 -7.42 -6.09
C ILE A 112 -15.50 -8.51 -6.94
N SER A 113 -15.20 -8.18 -8.20
CA SER A 113 -14.45 -9.06 -9.10
C SER A 113 -12.96 -9.11 -8.70
N LEU A 114 -12.27 -10.15 -9.16
CA LEU A 114 -10.81 -10.26 -8.95
C LEU A 114 -10.07 -9.07 -9.60
N TYR A 115 -10.54 -8.63 -10.77
CA TYR A 115 -10.07 -7.41 -11.43
C TYR A 115 -10.17 -6.17 -10.53
N GLN A 116 -11.34 -5.94 -9.93
CA GLN A 116 -11.55 -4.82 -9.00
C GLN A 116 -10.67 -4.93 -7.75
N ASN A 117 -10.53 -6.14 -7.20
CA ASN A 117 -9.67 -6.35 -6.04
C ASN A 117 -8.19 -6.04 -6.35
N LEU A 118 -7.69 -6.47 -7.52
CA LEU A 118 -6.33 -6.15 -7.97
C LEU A 118 -6.14 -4.65 -8.17
N HIS A 119 -7.12 -3.99 -8.81
CA HIS A 119 -7.05 -2.54 -9.02
C HIS A 119 -6.98 -1.77 -7.69
N ILE A 120 -7.82 -2.14 -6.70
CA ILE A 120 -7.80 -1.52 -5.37
C ILE A 120 -6.45 -1.74 -4.69
N GLN A 121 -5.92 -2.94 -4.76
CA GLN A 121 -4.65 -3.32 -4.14
C GLN A 121 -3.46 -2.56 -4.75
N LEU A 122 -3.36 -2.51 -6.08
CA LEU A 122 -2.30 -1.76 -6.77
C LEU A 122 -2.43 -0.24 -6.53
N SER A 123 -3.66 0.29 -6.55
CA SER A 123 -3.89 1.70 -6.23
C SER A 123 -3.47 2.03 -4.80
N HIS A 124 -3.80 1.19 -3.82
CA HIS A 124 -3.34 1.37 -2.44
C HIS A 124 -1.81 1.37 -2.36
N SER A 125 -1.13 0.40 -3.01
CA SER A 125 0.34 0.35 -3.02
C SER A 125 0.94 1.62 -3.60
N LEU A 126 0.43 2.10 -4.74
CA LEU A 126 0.88 3.33 -5.38
C LEU A 126 0.74 4.56 -4.44
N PHE A 127 -0.40 4.69 -3.75
CA PHE A 127 -0.60 5.77 -2.79
C PHE A 127 0.35 5.65 -1.60
N ALA A 128 0.55 4.45 -1.06
CA ALA A 128 1.47 4.22 0.05
C ALA A 128 2.93 4.54 -0.34
N GLU A 129 3.35 4.21 -1.56
CA GLU A 129 4.65 4.56 -2.14
C GLU A 129 4.85 6.08 -2.22
N ILE A 130 3.85 6.80 -2.73
CA ILE A 130 3.90 8.28 -2.81
C ILE A 130 3.96 8.89 -1.41
N ILE A 131 3.14 8.41 -0.47
CA ILE A 131 3.14 8.89 0.91
C ILE A 131 4.51 8.65 1.57
N LEU A 132 5.08 7.46 1.38
CA LEU A 132 6.41 7.14 1.93
C LEU A 132 7.49 8.06 1.33
N LEU A 133 7.46 8.30 0.04
CA LEU A 133 8.40 9.23 -0.62
C LEU A 133 8.28 10.65 -0.04
N LEU A 134 7.06 11.15 0.16
CA LEU A 134 6.82 12.46 0.77
C LEU A 134 7.32 12.52 2.22
N ILE A 135 7.13 11.45 3.01
CA ILE A 135 7.63 11.36 4.38
C ILE A 135 9.15 11.45 4.41
N ILE A 136 9.85 10.72 3.52
CA ILE A 136 11.31 10.73 3.44
C ILE A 136 11.82 12.13 3.04
N PHE A 137 11.22 12.78 2.06
CA PHE A 137 11.59 14.15 1.70
C PHE A 137 11.36 15.14 2.84
N PHE A 138 10.22 15.05 3.52
CA PHE A 138 9.93 15.88 4.68
C PHE A 138 10.95 15.65 5.80
N GLN A 139 11.30 14.40 6.07
CA GLN A 139 12.32 14.04 7.05
C GLN A 139 13.69 14.64 6.70
N GLN A 140 14.12 14.54 5.43
CA GLN A 140 15.37 15.15 4.98
C GLN A 140 15.37 16.67 5.17
N PHE A 141 14.23 17.32 4.90
CA PHE A 141 14.10 18.77 5.10
C PHE A 141 14.15 19.14 6.58
N MET A 142 13.53 18.33 7.46
CA MET A 142 13.52 18.58 8.90
C MET A 142 14.78 18.11 9.62
N TYR A 143 15.67 17.41 8.91
CA TYR A 143 16.91 16.90 9.45
C TYR A 143 17.81 18.05 9.97
N GLY A 144 18.29 17.90 11.20
CA GLY A 144 19.10 18.93 11.87
C GLY A 144 18.31 20.05 12.56
N ILE A 145 17.00 20.22 12.24
CA ILE A 145 16.13 21.20 12.90
C ILE A 145 15.48 20.58 14.15
N VAL A 146 14.96 19.36 14.00
CA VAL A 146 14.26 18.66 15.09
C VAL A 146 15.17 17.60 15.70
N LYS A 147 15.73 17.91 16.88
CA LYS A 147 16.53 16.96 17.67
C LYS A 147 15.66 16.39 18.79
N CYS A 148 14.75 15.48 18.42
CA CYS A 148 13.86 14.83 19.38
C CYS A 148 13.86 13.32 19.13
N ASP A 149 14.41 12.56 20.06
CA ASP A 149 14.55 11.09 19.94
C ASP A 149 13.19 10.40 19.75
N TRP A 150 12.15 10.91 20.37
CA TRP A 150 10.81 10.36 20.22
C TRP A 150 10.28 10.50 18.78
N ILE A 151 10.51 11.66 18.16
CA ILE A 151 10.11 11.92 16.76
C ILE A 151 10.88 10.99 15.81
N ASN A 152 12.21 10.88 16.00
CA ASN A 152 13.05 9.99 15.20
C ASN A 152 12.61 8.52 15.32
N ASN A 153 12.28 8.06 16.52
CA ASN A 153 11.75 6.71 16.72
C ASN A 153 10.41 6.51 16.00
N CYS A 154 9.49 7.46 16.09
CA CYS A 154 8.20 7.40 15.38
C CYS A 154 8.39 7.38 13.86
N MET A 155 9.27 8.22 13.32
CA MET A 155 9.57 8.25 11.89
C MET A 155 10.13 6.91 11.41
N LEU A 156 11.08 6.33 12.13
CA LEU A 156 11.66 5.03 11.78
C LEU A 156 10.61 3.91 11.79
N ILE A 157 9.68 3.90 12.77
CA ILE A 157 8.58 2.95 12.81
C ILE A 157 7.69 3.10 11.57
N ILE A 158 7.32 4.33 11.22
CA ILE A 158 6.44 4.62 10.08
C ILE A 158 7.10 4.18 8.77
N GLU A 159 8.38 4.51 8.56
CA GLU A 159 9.11 4.14 7.35
C GLU A 159 9.21 2.62 7.20
N ILE A 160 9.67 1.91 8.23
CA ILE A 160 9.77 0.43 8.19
C ILE A 160 8.40 -0.20 7.97
N PHE A 161 7.36 0.30 8.66
CA PHE A 161 5.99 -0.20 8.48
C PHE A 161 5.52 -0.04 7.03
N LEU A 162 5.65 1.17 6.45
CA LEU A 162 5.20 1.44 5.09
C LEU A 162 5.95 0.61 4.05
N ILE A 163 7.28 0.49 4.18
CA ILE A 163 8.09 -0.35 3.28
C ILE A 163 7.56 -1.79 3.27
N LEU A 164 7.40 -2.39 4.45
CA LEU A 164 6.93 -3.77 4.56
C LEU A 164 5.50 -3.93 4.08
N ASN A 165 4.60 -3.00 4.42
CA ASN A 165 3.21 -3.03 3.97
C ASN A 165 3.10 -2.96 2.44
N ILE A 166 3.85 -2.06 1.79
CA ILE A 166 3.91 -1.93 0.33
C ILE A 166 4.39 -3.24 -0.31
N LEU A 167 5.54 -3.76 0.15
CA LEU A 167 6.12 -4.98 -0.41
C LEU A 167 5.19 -6.19 -0.27
N LEU A 168 4.57 -6.38 0.89
CA LEU A 168 3.64 -7.48 1.14
C LEU A 168 2.35 -7.33 0.33
N SER A 169 1.85 -6.10 0.17
CA SER A 169 0.69 -5.81 -0.66
C SER A 169 0.96 -6.15 -2.13
N ILE A 170 2.09 -5.72 -2.69
CA ILE A 170 2.49 -6.04 -4.06
C ILE A 170 2.67 -7.56 -4.24
N LEU A 171 3.35 -8.22 -3.30
CA LEU A 171 3.56 -9.67 -3.33
C LEU A 171 2.23 -10.43 -3.38
N ARG A 172 1.24 -10.02 -2.56
CA ARG A 172 -0.10 -10.60 -2.61
C ARG A 172 -0.78 -10.33 -3.97
N GLY A 173 -0.62 -9.13 -4.54
CA GLY A 173 -1.14 -8.82 -5.88
C GLY A 173 -0.61 -9.78 -6.94
N ILE A 174 0.69 -9.99 -6.96
CA ILE A 174 1.36 -10.94 -7.87
C ILE A 174 0.84 -12.36 -7.63
N THR A 175 0.73 -12.78 -6.38
CA THR A 175 0.22 -14.11 -6.00
C THR A 175 -1.22 -14.32 -6.46
N ASN A 176 -2.09 -13.32 -6.32
CA ASN A 176 -3.47 -13.37 -6.78
C ASN A 176 -3.55 -13.51 -8.31
N ILE A 177 -2.69 -12.81 -9.05
CA ILE A 177 -2.56 -12.95 -10.50
C ILE A 177 -2.12 -14.37 -10.85
N TYR A 178 -1.06 -14.87 -10.22
CA TYR A 178 -0.54 -16.21 -10.46
C TYR A 178 -1.62 -17.30 -10.29
N PHE A 179 -2.32 -17.31 -9.16
CA PHE A 179 -3.37 -18.29 -8.91
C PHE A 179 -4.57 -18.17 -9.85
N SER A 180 -4.86 -16.98 -10.34
CA SER A 180 -5.95 -16.79 -11.32
C SER A 180 -5.68 -17.49 -12.63
N PHE A 181 -4.41 -17.57 -13.07
CA PHE A 181 -4.02 -18.31 -14.26
C PHE A 181 -3.88 -19.81 -14.00
N TYR A 182 -3.31 -20.21 -12.86
CA TYR A 182 -3.08 -21.62 -12.53
C TYR A 182 -4.37 -22.42 -12.37
N ASN A 183 -5.41 -21.87 -11.74
CA ASN A 183 -6.70 -22.54 -11.56
C ASN A 183 -7.49 -22.74 -12.87
N GLN A 184 -7.05 -22.17 -13.98
CA GLN A 184 -7.75 -22.29 -15.27
C GLN A 184 -7.31 -23.51 -16.09
N GLU A 185 -6.12 -24.05 -15.86
CA GLU A 185 -5.65 -25.27 -16.54
C GLU A 185 -6.29 -26.56 -16.00
N ASN A 186 -6.91 -26.48 -14.81
CA ASN A 186 -7.50 -27.63 -14.12
C ASN A 186 -9.05 -27.67 -14.19
N ARG A 187 -9.67 -26.87 -15.04
CA ARG A 187 -11.11 -26.89 -15.35
C ARG A 187 -11.36 -27.04 -16.84
#